data_d564262740c081479e8274420462e219
#
_entry.id   d564262740c081479e8274420462e219
#
_cell.length_a   1.000
_cell.length_b   1.000
_cell.length_c   1.000
_cell.angle_alpha   90.00
_cell.angle_beta   90.00
_cell.angle_gamma   90.00
#
_symmetry.space_group_name_H-M   'P 1'
#
loop_
_entity.id
_entity.type
_entity.pdbx_description
1 polymer ?
#
loop_
_entity_poly.entity_id
_entity_poly.type
_entity_poly.pdbx_seq_one_letter_code
_entity_poly.pdbx_strand_id
1 'polypeptide(L)'
;MRTGLDHAGGVGPGGDPTRGAMSGLRALVRVAGFGRPVTGRLMLAVAAGVAASGAAIGLTATSAWLVSRAAERPPVLYLMVAVTAVRAFGISRGALRYGERLASHDAAFRVLSRLRGGVYARLERLAPAGLAEFRSGDLLSRLVDDVDGLADLWLRLLLPYLVAGIAAAGAVALIWFLVPAAALVLTATLLFVAFLAPVFTSNLANRGERRIAGARGELAAATLEILTGAPELLVAGAAEARLEEMAAIDRRLAGAEACTAAGSGLGSLLSGLATGVAVWLGLLAGIAAVRAGSVGGVALAVVVLTPIAVHESVAGLVPASQHLPGLAAMARRLLDVVSRPDPVAEPAIPEPLPQGPYGLRCRGLQARYRSDGPDALVLPDVDVRPGDRLLVTGPSGSGKSTFAAVLVRFLEPSSGSVELVGSDSSIDIRRLSGDDVRRVVCLCAQDPHIFDTSVAENVRLARPEATNEEVRAALAAAQLDGWIDSLPDGLSTLVGERGARLSGGQRQRLSLARALLTDAPIIVFDEPTEHLDEATASTLAADLLAATAGRTIVMITHRPELIDSATWTARVDLRGSGPEA
;
A
#
# COMPACT_ATOMS: atom_id res chain seq x y z
N MET A 1 -33.16 -24.62 4.42
CA MET A 1 -32.79 -24.70 3.00
C MET A 1 -31.33 -24.24 2.84
N ARG A 2 -30.43 -25.21 2.62
CA ARG A 2 -28.99 -24.95 2.39
C ARG A 2 -28.81 -24.71 0.90
N THR A 3 -28.22 -23.61 0.48
CA THR A 3 -27.51 -23.45 -0.81
C THR A 3 -26.57 -22.26 -0.69
N GLY A 4 -25.27 -22.49 -0.66
CA GLY A 4 -24.36 -22.12 -1.75
C GLY A 4 -23.69 -20.76 -1.55
N LEU A 5 -22.67 -20.67 -0.65
CA LEU A 5 -21.63 -19.62 -0.67
C LEU A 5 -20.26 -20.30 -0.65
N ASP A 6 -19.92 -20.93 -1.76
CA ASP A 6 -18.55 -21.42 -2.04
C ASP A 6 -18.09 -20.79 -3.34
N HIS A 7 -17.43 -19.65 -3.26
CA HIS A 7 -16.43 -19.19 -4.25
C HIS A 7 -15.50 -18.16 -3.59
N ALA A 8 -14.77 -18.62 -2.58
CA ALA A 8 -13.50 -18.01 -2.23
C ALA A 8 -12.44 -18.80 -3.00
N GLY A 9 -11.82 -18.18 -4.01
CA GLY A 9 -10.69 -18.73 -4.75
C GLY A 9 -9.53 -19.03 -3.81
N GLY A 10 -9.54 -20.24 -3.22
CA GLY A 10 -8.48 -20.78 -2.41
C GLY A 10 -7.28 -21.06 -3.30
N VAL A 11 -6.17 -20.39 -3.03
CA VAL A 11 -4.84 -20.88 -3.41
C VAL A 11 -4.69 -22.24 -2.73
N GLY A 12 -4.69 -23.30 -3.53
CA GLY A 12 -4.58 -24.68 -3.06
C GLY A 12 -3.35 -24.88 -2.19
N PRO A 13 -3.42 -25.75 -1.14
CA PRO A 13 -2.31 -26.06 -0.25
C PRO A 13 -1.32 -27.03 -0.91
N GLY A 14 -0.58 -26.57 -1.94
CA GLY A 14 0.36 -27.41 -2.70
C GLY A 14 1.46 -26.63 -3.40
N GLY A 15 1.61 -25.33 -3.15
CA GLY A 15 2.73 -24.54 -3.69
C GLY A 15 4.03 -24.90 -2.98
N ASP A 16 5.03 -25.34 -3.73
CA ASP A 16 6.40 -25.61 -3.27
C ASP A 16 6.90 -24.45 -2.41
N PRO A 17 7.18 -24.66 -1.11
CA PRO A 17 7.58 -23.61 -0.16
C PRO A 17 8.86 -22.90 -0.61
N THR A 18 9.70 -23.54 -1.41
CA THR A 18 10.93 -22.96 -1.96
C THR A 18 10.64 -21.92 -3.05
N ARG A 19 9.62 -22.14 -3.90
CA ARG A 19 9.18 -21.16 -4.90
C ARG A 19 8.58 -19.92 -4.26
N GLY A 20 7.81 -20.09 -3.17
CA GLY A 20 7.25 -18.99 -2.41
C GLY A 20 8.32 -18.13 -1.72
N ALA A 21 9.36 -18.74 -1.16
CA ALA A 21 10.47 -18.02 -0.53
C ALA A 21 11.31 -17.24 -1.55
N MET A 22 11.64 -17.86 -2.70
CA MET A 22 12.39 -17.19 -3.77
C MET A 22 11.62 -16.02 -4.39
N SER A 23 10.30 -16.11 -4.54
CA SER A 23 9.47 -15.01 -5.03
C SER A 23 9.46 -13.84 -4.04
N GLY A 24 9.39 -14.12 -2.74
CA GLY A 24 9.45 -13.11 -1.68
C GLY A 24 10.80 -12.38 -1.62
N LEU A 25 11.90 -13.12 -1.72
CA LEU A 25 13.24 -12.51 -1.75
C LEU A 25 13.43 -11.61 -2.98
N ARG A 26 12.97 -12.03 -4.16
CA ARG A 26 12.98 -11.19 -5.37
C ARG A 26 12.16 -9.91 -5.19
N ALA A 27 11.02 -10.01 -4.51
CA ALA A 27 10.18 -8.85 -4.21
C ALA A 27 10.93 -7.86 -3.28
N LEU A 28 11.56 -8.36 -2.22
CA LEU A 28 12.35 -7.52 -1.30
C LEU A 28 13.53 -6.84 -2.02
N VAL A 29 14.23 -7.55 -2.90
CA VAL A 29 15.34 -6.97 -3.70
C VAL A 29 14.83 -5.84 -4.61
N ARG A 30 13.66 -6.00 -5.24
CA ARG A 30 13.06 -4.93 -6.05
C ARG A 30 12.69 -3.72 -5.19
N VAL A 31 12.06 -3.95 -4.04
CA VAL A 31 11.71 -2.88 -3.09
C VAL A 31 12.96 -2.21 -2.55
N ALA A 32 14.02 -2.95 -2.20
CA ALA A 32 15.30 -2.39 -1.77
C ALA A 32 15.90 -1.45 -2.83
N GLY A 33 15.64 -1.69 -4.11
CA GLY A 33 16.05 -0.82 -5.21
C GLY A 33 15.53 0.62 -5.13
N PHE A 34 14.40 0.87 -4.48
CA PHE A 34 13.90 2.21 -4.22
C PHE A 34 14.79 3.03 -3.26
N GLY A 35 15.67 2.38 -2.50
CA GLY A 35 16.68 3.04 -1.68
C GLY A 35 17.87 3.62 -2.46
N ARG A 36 18.08 3.26 -3.74
CA ARG A 36 19.23 3.71 -4.55
C ARG A 36 19.45 5.23 -4.54
N PRO A 37 18.42 6.09 -4.69
CA PRO A 37 18.65 7.54 -4.69
C PRO A 37 19.02 8.12 -3.31
N VAL A 38 19.01 7.31 -2.24
CA VAL A 38 19.31 7.71 -0.85
C VAL A 38 20.57 7.01 -0.32
N THR A 39 21.33 6.34 -1.20
CA THR A 39 22.51 5.53 -0.83
C THR A 39 23.52 6.29 0.01
N GLY A 40 23.79 7.57 -0.28
CA GLY A 40 24.74 8.37 0.49
C GLY A 40 24.37 8.50 1.98
N ARG A 41 23.08 8.66 2.28
CA ARG A 41 22.57 8.72 3.67
C ARG A 41 22.56 7.37 4.35
N LEU A 42 22.21 6.30 3.61
CA LEU A 42 22.30 4.93 4.10
C LEU A 42 23.76 4.56 4.42
N MET A 43 24.70 4.94 3.58
CA MET A 43 26.14 4.75 3.85
C MET A 43 26.60 5.53 5.08
N LEU A 44 26.13 6.77 5.28
CA LEU A 44 26.40 7.54 6.50
C LEU A 44 25.86 6.84 7.75
N ALA A 45 24.63 6.31 7.67
CA ALA A 45 24.02 5.54 8.76
C ALA A 45 24.83 4.28 9.08
N VAL A 46 25.27 3.53 8.05
CA VAL A 46 26.14 2.36 8.21
C VAL A 46 27.46 2.77 8.85
N ALA A 47 28.12 3.83 8.36
CA ALA A 47 29.40 4.29 8.90
C ALA A 47 29.28 4.69 10.37
N ALA A 48 28.23 5.46 10.72
CA ALA A 48 27.95 5.84 12.11
C ALA A 48 27.64 4.62 13.00
N GLY A 49 26.88 3.64 12.49
CA GLY A 49 26.57 2.40 13.19
C GLY A 49 27.80 1.51 13.42
N VAL A 50 28.64 1.37 12.39
CA VAL A 50 29.92 0.65 12.51
C VAL A 50 30.84 1.35 13.50
N ALA A 51 30.93 2.67 13.46
CA ALA A 51 31.73 3.44 14.43
C ALA A 51 31.17 3.29 15.87
N ALA A 52 29.84 3.30 16.04
CA ALA A 52 29.21 3.09 17.34
C ALA A 52 29.47 1.67 17.90
N SER A 53 29.31 0.64 17.05
CA SER A 53 29.61 -0.74 17.42
C SER A 53 31.09 -0.95 17.66
N GLY A 54 31.97 -0.36 16.84
CA GLY A 54 33.41 -0.35 17.03
C GLY A 54 33.83 0.32 18.34
N ALA A 55 33.19 1.44 18.71
CA ALA A 55 33.42 2.08 20.00
C ALA A 55 32.97 1.19 21.18
N ALA A 56 31.87 0.46 21.07
CA ALA A 56 31.43 -0.49 22.10
C ALA A 56 32.40 -1.67 22.26
N ILE A 57 32.84 -2.26 21.14
CA ILE A 57 33.85 -3.34 21.12
C ILE A 57 35.18 -2.82 21.65
N GLY A 58 35.64 -1.64 21.17
CA GLY A 58 36.85 -0.98 21.63
C GLY A 58 36.84 -0.66 23.13
N LEU A 59 35.70 -0.21 23.65
CA LEU A 59 35.50 0.02 25.08
C LEU A 59 35.76 -1.24 25.88
N THR A 60 35.13 -2.37 25.50
CA THR A 60 35.28 -3.65 26.20
C THR A 60 36.70 -4.19 26.09
N ALA A 61 37.28 -4.17 24.89
CA ALA A 61 38.65 -4.63 24.65
C ALA A 61 39.69 -3.81 25.44
N THR A 62 39.58 -2.47 25.40
CA THR A 62 40.49 -1.57 26.13
C THR A 62 40.29 -1.65 27.63
N SER A 63 39.05 -1.84 28.12
CA SER A 63 38.80 -2.04 29.54
C SER A 63 39.40 -3.36 30.03
N ALA A 64 39.24 -4.44 29.27
CA ALA A 64 39.85 -5.74 29.56
C ALA A 64 41.38 -5.62 29.64
N TRP A 65 41.99 -4.96 28.65
CA TRP A 65 43.44 -4.69 28.65
C TRP A 65 43.87 -3.85 29.86
N LEU A 66 43.13 -2.75 30.14
CA LEU A 66 43.46 -1.82 31.24
C LEU A 66 43.41 -2.51 32.61
N VAL A 67 42.35 -3.29 32.90
CA VAL A 67 42.22 -3.98 34.18
C VAL A 67 43.33 -5.02 34.35
N SER A 68 43.61 -5.82 33.31
CA SER A 68 44.66 -6.84 33.36
C SER A 68 46.04 -6.23 33.46
N ARG A 69 46.31 -5.14 32.74
CA ARG A 69 47.60 -4.45 32.81
C ARG A 69 47.79 -3.73 34.15
N ALA A 70 46.76 -3.17 34.74
CA ALA A 70 46.81 -2.56 36.05
C ALA A 70 47.15 -3.56 37.16
N ALA A 71 46.75 -4.83 37.05
CA ALA A 71 47.10 -5.89 37.97
C ALA A 71 48.62 -6.16 38.05
N GLU A 72 49.38 -5.85 36.99
CA GLU A 72 50.84 -5.93 36.96
C GLU A 72 51.54 -4.73 37.65
N ARG A 73 50.75 -3.76 38.19
CA ARG A 73 51.23 -2.57 38.92
C ARG A 73 52.24 -1.72 38.16
N PRO A 74 52.07 -1.40 36.85
CA PRO A 74 52.99 -0.54 36.13
C PRO A 74 52.86 0.92 36.64
N PRO A 75 53.83 1.80 36.32
CA PRO A 75 53.70 3.22 36.58
C PRO A 75 52.43 3.78 35.96
N VAL A 76 51.69 4.67 36.66
CA VAL A 76 50.34 5.16 36.26
C VAL A 76 50.35 5.80 34.86
N LEU A 77 51.47 6.44 34.48
CA LEU A 77 51.61 7.05 33.15
C LEU A 77 51.38 6.07 31.98
N TYR A 78 51.76 4.79 32.13
CA TYR A 78 51.51 3.76 31.11
C TYR A 78 50.05 3.41 30.93
N LEU A 79 49.19 3.70 31.93
CA LEU A 79 47.75 3.41 31.89
C LEU A 79 46.96 4.61 31.36
N MET A 80 47.51 5.82 31.38
CA MET A 80 46.76 7.04 31.07
C MET A 80 46.15 7.05 29.67
N VAL A 81 46.83 6.51 28.67
CA VAL A 81 46.31 6.42 27.28
C VAL A 81 45.09 5.50 27.26
N ALA A 82 45.15 4.33 27.93
CA ALA A 82 44.01 3.40 27.97
C ALA A 82 42.85 3.97 28.78
N VAL A 83 43.11 4.67 29.88
CA VAL A 83 42.07 5.39 30.65
C VAL A 83 41.34 6.42 29.81
N THR A 84 42.12 7.20 29.04
CA THR A 84 41.55 8.20 28.11
C THR A 84 40.77 7.53 26.98
N ALA A 85 41.25 6.43 26.43
CA ALA A 85 40.57 5.66 25.38
C ALA A 85 39.24 5.05 25.88
N VAL A 86 39.20 4.51 27.10
CA VAL A 86 37.97 4.00 27.71
C VAL A 86 36.91 5.11 27.85
N ARG A 87 37.33 6.30 28.31
CA ARG A 87 36.44 7.46 28.38
C ARG A 87 35.96 7.89 26.99
N ALA A 88 36.86 7.98 26.03
CA ALA A 88 36.55 8.36 24.66
C ALA A 88 35.55 7.38 24.02
N PHE A 89 35.78 6.06 24.11
CA PHE A 89 34.88 5.05 23.59
C PHE A 89 33.53 5.07 24.30
N GLY A 90 33.51 5.27 25.64
CA GLY A 90 32.28 5.37 26.44
C GLY A 90 31.36 6.49 25.99
N ILE A 91 31.92 7.68 25.76
CA ILE A 91 31.17 8.87 25.27
C ILE A 91 30.80 8.69 23.79
N SER A 92 31.76 8.28 22.95
CA SER A 92 31.57 8.14 21.50
C SER A 92 30.49 7.12 21.16
N ARG A 93 30.40 6.00 21.91
CA ARG A 93 29.38 4.98 21.71
C ARG A 93 27.97 5.54 21.74
N GLY A 94 27.66 6.41 22.72
CA GLY A 94 26.34 7.03 22.86
C GLY A 94 26.07 8.06 21.75
N ALA A 95 27.03 8.96 21.52
CA ALA A 95 26.89 10.00 20.51
C ALA A 95 26.74 9.43 19.09
N LEU A 96 27.58 8.45 18.74
CA LEU A 96 27.56 7.77 17.43
C LEU A 96 26.26 6.95 17.24
N ARG A 97 25.76 6.30 18.29
CA ARG A 97 24.48 5.58 18.26
C ARG A 97 23.30 6.54 18.01
N TYR A 98 23.35 7.72 18.62
CA TYR A 98 22.35 8.75 18.36
C TYR A 98 22.43 9.25 16.92
N GLY A 99 23.64 9.55 16.42
CA GLY A 99 23.86 9.96 15.04
C GLY A 99 23.42 8.89 14.01
N GLU A 100 23.70 7.62 14.30
CA GLU A 100 23.23 6.49 13.49
C GLU A 100 21.72 6.45 13.40
N ARG A 101 21.01 6.55 14.54
CA ARG A 101 19.55 6.56 14.57
C ARG A 101 18.97 7.73 13.76
N LEU A 102 19.55 8.92 13.92
CA LEU A 102 19.09 10.09 13.17
C LEU A 102 19.28 9.91 11.66
N ALA A 103 20.43 9.43 11.24
CA ALA A 103 20.77 9.21 9.83
C ALA A 103 19.94 8.06 9.22
N SER A 104 19.75 6.96 9.95
CA SER A 104 18.99 5.78 9.49
C SER A 104 17.50 6.10 9.32
N HIS A 105 16.89 6.79 10.29
CA HIS A 105 15.49 7.20 10.21
C HIS A 105 15.26 8.26 9.11
N ASP A 106 16.13 9.28 8.98
CA ASP A 106 16.01 10.25 7.88
C ASP A 106 16.11 9.56 6.50
N ALA A 107 17.04 8.62 6.36
CA ALA A 107 17.16 7.84 5.13
C ALA A 107 15.90 7.00 4.86
N ALA A 108 15.39 6.27 5.85
CA ALA A 108 14.21 5.43 5.73
C ALA A 108 12.95 6.24 5.38
N PHE A 109 12.72 7.39 6.03
CA PHE A 109 11.58 8.26 5.72
C PHE A 109 11.64 8.84 4.29
N ARG A 110 12.81 9.13 3.78
CA ARG A 110 12.97 9.58 2.38
C ARG A 110 12.68 8.47 1.38
N VAL A 111 13.08 7.25 1.67
CA VAL A 111 12.72 6.07 0.85
C VAL A 111 11.22 5.86 0.90
N LEU A 112 10.62 5.91 2.10
CA LEU A 112 9.18 5.75 2.32
C LEU A 112 8.36 6.79 1.55
N SER A 113 8.74 8.08 1.62
CA SER A 113 8.07 9.15 0.88
C SER A 113 8.06 8.91 -0.63
N ARG A 114 9.19 8.44 -1.19
CA ARG A 114 9.30 8.10 -2.61
C ARG A 114 8.47 6.87 -2.98
N LEU A 115 8.53 5.84 -2.14
CA LEU A 115 7.76 4.62 -2.34
C LEU A 115 6.25 4.94 -2.34
N ARG A 116 5.80 5.72 -1.34
CA ARG A 116 4.41 6.15 -1.22
C ARG A 116 3.96 6.96 -2.43
N GLY A 117 4.75 7.95 -2.85
CA GLY A 117 4.46 8.73 -4.06
C GLY A 117 4.44 7.90 -5.34
N GLY A 118 5.37 6.95 -5.48
CA GLY A 118 5.41 6.04 -6.64
C GLY A 118 4.22 5.07 -6.68
N VAL A 119 3.79 4.55 -5.52
CA VAL A 119 2.60 3.69 -5.42
C VAL A 119 1.34 4.50 -5.72
N TYR A 120 1.21 5.70 -5.16
CA TYR A 120 0.07 6.58 -5.42
C TYR A 120 -0.06 6.89 -6.92
N ALA A 121 1.01 7.36 -7.56
CA ALA A 121 1.02 7.64 -9.00
C ALA A 121 0.71 6.40 -9.85
N ARG A 122 1.01 5.19 -9.33
CA ARG A 122 0.66 3.94 -9.99
C ARG A 122 -0.83 3.62 -9.84
N LEU A 123 -1.38 3.78 -8.62
CA LEU A 123 -2.80 3.58 -8.36
C LEU A 123 -3.67 4.54 -9.17
N GLU A 124 -3.24 5.79 -9.30
CA GLU A 124 -3.90 6.79 -10.14
C GLU A 124 -4.04 6.33 -11.60
N ARG A 125 -2.98 5.80 -12.20
CA ARG A 125 -3.02 5.26 -13.56
C ARG A 125 -3.84 3.98 -13.71
N LEU A 126 -3.93 3.17 -12.65
CA LEU A 126 -4.76 1.95 -12.65
C LEU A 126 -6.24 2.25 -12.43
N ALA A 127 -6.57 3.37 -11.80
CA ALA A 127 -7.95 3.75 -11.50
C ALA A 127 -8.71 4.18 -12.76
N PRO A 128 -10.04 3.90 -12.82
CA PRO A 128 -10.79 3.05 -11.91
C PRO A 128 -10.77 1.56 -12.31
N ALA A 129 -10.65 1.23 -13.60
CA ALA A 129 -10.89 -0.12 -14.13
C ALA A 129 -9.88 -1.16 -13.60
N GLY A 130 -8.59 -0.83 -13.51
CA GLY A 130 -7.56 -1.73 -12.99
C GLY A 130 -7.66 -2.00 -11.48
N LEU A 131 -8.46 -1.22 -10.75
CA LEU A 131 -8.68 -1.36 -9.31
C LEU A 131 -10.03 -2.01 -8.95
N ALA A 132 -10.91 -2.27 -9.90
CA ALA A 132 -12.26 -2.77 -9.67
C ALA A 132 -12.30 -4.11 -8.90
N GLU A 133 -11.25 -4.93 -9.00
CA GLU A 133 -11.14 -6.22 -8.30
C GLU A 133 -10.73 -6.07 -6.82
N PHE A 134 -10.20 -4.91 -6.42
CA PHE A 134 -9.73 -4.69 -5.06
C PHE A 134 -10.83 -4.05 -4.20
N ARG A 135 -10.91 -4.49 -2.95
CA ARG A 135 -11.72 -3.80 -1.95
C ARG A 135 -11.01 -2.51 -1.52
N SER A 136 -11.75 -1.43 -1.34
CA SER A 136 -11.18 -0.12 -0.94
C SER A 136 -10.36 -0.21 0.35
N GLY A 137 -10.79 -1.00 1.34
CA GLY A 137 -10.05 -1.21 2.58
C GLY A 137 -8.72 -1.95 2.37
N ASP A 138 -8.65 -2.92 1.44
CA ASP A 138 -7.42 -3.63 1.11
C ASP A 138 -6.41 -2.70 0.40
N LEU A 139 -6.88 -1.85 -0.51
CA LEU A 139 -6.03 -0.83 -1.15
C LEU A 139 -5.47 0.18 -0.14
N LEU A 140 -6.31 0.63 0.79
CA LEU A 140 -5.88 1.56 1.84
C LEU A 140 -4.82 0.92 2.74
N SER A 141 -5.04 -0.33 3.20
CA SER A 141 -4.05 -1.07 3.98
C SER A 141 -2.74 -1.27 3.23
N ARG A 142 -2.78 -1.58 1.92
CA ARG A 142 -1.56 -1.68 1.09
C ARG A 142 -0.83 -0.34 0.94
N LEU A 143 -1.57 0.76 0.78
CA LEU A 143 -0.97 2.09 0.61
C LEU A 143 -0.37 2.65 1.91
N VAL A 144 -0.99 2.37 3.05
CA VAL A 144 -0.57 2.88 4.36
C VAL A 144 0.27 1.84 5.10
N ASP A 145 -0.34 0.72 5.51
CA ASP A 145 0.29 -0.22 6.42
C ASP A 145 1.45 -0.99 5.77
N ASP A 146 1.25 -1.52 4.53
CA ASP A 146 2.30 -2.28 3.85
C ASP A 146 3.47 -1.38 3.45
N VAL A 147 3.19 -0.16 2.96
CA VAL A 147 4.25 0.78 2.58
C VAL A 147 5.03 1.23 3.81
N ASP A 148 4.36 1.56 4.92
CA ASP A 148 5.02 1.95 6.18
C ASP A 148 5.81 0.80 6.78
N GLY A 149 5.25 -0.41 6.78
CA GLY A 149 5.93 -1.61 7.25
C GLY A 149 7.20 -1.92 6.46
N LEU A 150 7.26 -1.57 5.17
CA LEU A 150 8.46 -1.75 4.37
C LEU A 150 9.64 -0.86 4.79
N ALA A 151 9.45 0.20 5.59
CA ALA A 151 10.55 0.95 6.20
C ALA A 151 11.44 0.03 7.07
N ASP A 152 10.86 -0.98 7.71
CA ASP A 152 11.55 -1.96 8.53
C ASP A 152 12.56 -2.81 7.73
N LEU A 153 12.41 -2.91 6.40
CA LEU A 153 13.41 -3.55 5.55
C LEU A 153 14.79 -2.89 5.68
N TRP A 154 14.83 -1.56 5.72
CA TRP A 154 16.09 -0.82 5.89
C TRP A 154 16.49 -0.72 7.35
N LEU A 155 15.55 -0.35 8.25
CA LEU A 155 15.84 -0.06 9.64
C LEU A 155 16.13 -1.31 10.48
N ARG A 156 15.38 -2.40 10.25
CA ARG A 156 15.49 -3.60 11.09
C ARG A 156 16.23 -4.76 10.42
N LEU A 157 16.36 -4.75 9.09
CA LEU A 157 17.03 -5.84 8.39
C LEU A 157 18.34 -5.39 7.75
N LEU A 158 18.32 -4.54 6.73
CA LEU A 158 19.52 -4.23 5.93
C LEU A 158 20.61 -3.51 6.72
N LEU A 159 20.27 -2.42 7.42
CA LEU A 159 21.23 -1.63 8.18
C LEU A 159 21.86 -2.43 9.33
N PRO A 160 21.07 -3.13 10.21
CA PRO A 160 21.67 -3.93 11.28
C PRO A 160 22.57 -5.05 10.77
N TYR A 161 22.20 -5.76 9.70
CA TYR A 161 23.05 -6.82 9.14
C TYR A 161 24.37 -6.27 8.57
N LEU A 162 24.33 -5.12 7.87
CA LEU A 162 25.54 -4.48 7.34
C LEU A 162 26.45 -3.98 8.48
N VAL A 163 25.89 -3.28 9.47
CA VAL A 163 26.64 -2.76 10.61
C VAL A 163 27.26 -3.89 11.42
N ALA A 164 26.46 -4.91 11.78
CA ALA A 164 26.92 -6.05 12.56
C ALA A 164 27.98 -6.85 11.80
N GLY A 165 27.81 -7.07 10.49
CA GLY A 165 28.78 -7.79 9.66
C GLY A 165 30.14 -7.10 9.59
N ILE A 166 30.16 -5.79 9.37
CA ILE A 166 31.41 -5.01 9.30
C ILE A 166 32.08 -4.94 10.68
N ALA A 167 31.30 -4.68 11.75
CA ALA A 167 31.83 -4.63 13.12
C ALA A 167 32.37 -5.99 13.57
N ALA A 168 31.66 -7.07 13.25
CA ALA A 168 32.09 -8.45 13.53
C ALA A 168 33.39 -8.79 12.77
N ALA A 169 33.48 -8.43 11.50
CA ALA A 169 34.71 -8.66 10.71
C ALA A 169 35.91 -7.93 11.31
N GLY A 170 35.73 -6.67 11.77
CA GLY A 170 36.78 -5.91 12.45
C GLY A 170 37.21 -6.57 13.77
N ALA A 171 36.27 -7.07 14.55
CA ALA A 171 36.55 -7.77 15.81
C ALA A 171 37.25 -9.13 15.58
N VAL A 172 36.79 -9.90 14.58
CA VAL A 172 37.46 -11.17 14.18
C VAL A 172 38.88 -10.90 13.73
N ALA A 173 39.13 -9.85 12.94
CA ALA A 173 40.47 -9.48 12.54
C ALA A 173 41.37 -9.12 13.74
N LEU A 174 40.85 -8.34 14.70
CA LEU A 174 41.55 -8.04 15.95
C LEU A 174 41.98 -9.30 16.71
N ILE A 175 41.04 -10.23 16.90
CA ILE A 175 41.30 -11.50 17.64
C ILE A 175 42.21 -12.42 16.84
N TRP A 176 42.13 -12.40 15.48
CA TRP A 176 43.02 -13.16 14.60
C TRP A 176 44.52 -12.81 14.78
N PHE A 177 44.81 -11.50 14.89
CA PHE A 177 46.19 -11.05 15.15
C PHE A 177 46.69 -11.42 16.54
N LEU A 178 45.81 -11.68 17.51
CA LEU A 178 46.19 -12.11 18.86
C LEU A 178 46.26 -13.65 18.96
N VAL A 179 45.16 -14.35 18.67
CA VAL A 179 45.01 -15.81 18.79
C VAL A 179 44.15 -16.32 17.63
N PRO A 180 44.73 -16.81 16.51
CA PRO A 180 43.96 -17.26 15.34
C PRO A 180 42.90 -18.33 15.66
N ALA A 181 43.22 -19.28 16.58
CA ALA A 181 42.29 -20.33 17.00
C ALA A 181 41.03 -19.73 17.67
N ALA A 182 41.18 -18.71 18.52
CA ALA A 182 40.07 -18.00 19.13
C ALA A 182 39.24 -17.21 18.11
N ALA A 183 39.86 -16.65 17.09
CA ALA A 183 39.18 -15.97 16.01
C ALA A 183 38.32 -16.92 15.17
N LEU A 184 38.76 -18.14 14.91
CA LEU A 184 37.95 -19.18 14.24
C LEU A 184 36.71 -19.54 15.05
N VAL A 185 36.85 -19.72 16.37
CA VAL A 185 35.73 -19.97 17.28
C VAL A 185 34.75 -18.79 17.24
N LEU A 186 35.24 -17.55 17.35
CA LEU A 186 34.41 -16.35 17.28
C LEU A 186 33.67 -16.28 15.94
N THR A 187 34.33 -16.54 14.82
CA THR A 187 33.70 -16.56 13.50
C THR A 187 32.60 -17.61 13.42
N ALA A 188 32.86 -18.83 13.88
CA ALA A 188 31.87 -19.91 13.85
C ALA A 188 30.61 -19.57 14.69
N THR A 189 30.79 -19.02 15.89
CA THR A 189 29.68 -18.65 16.78
C THR A 189 28.91 -17.43 16.22
N LEU A 190 29.56 -16.46 15.60
CA LEU A 190 28.91 -15.34 14.95
C LEU A 190 28.09 -15.77 13.72
N LEU A 191 28.63 -16.65 12.86
CA LEU A 191 27.90 -17.22 11.74
C LEU A 191 26.70 -18.05 12.20
N PHE A 192 26.86 -18.80 13.29
CA PHE A 192 25.75 -19.53 13.89
C PHE A 192 24.62 -18.57 14.31
N VAL A 193 24.91 -17.51 15.05
CA VAL A 193 23.91 -16.53 15.50
C VAL A 193 23.29 -15.76 14.33
N ALA A 194 24.09 -15.37 13.32
CA ALA A 194 23.61 -14.56 12.20
C ALA A 194 22.73 -15.36 11.21
N PHE A 195 23.01 -16.66 11.00
CA PHE A 195 22.36 -17.45 9.94
C PHE A 195 21.65 -18.72 10.45
N LEU A 196 22.29 -19.53 11.32
CA LEU A 196 21.70 -20.80 11.76
C LEU A 196 20.60 -20.60 12.80
N ALA A 197 20.83 -19.76 13.80
CA ALA A 197 19.84 -19.51 14.85
C ALA A 197 18.52 -18.96 14.27
N PRO A 198 18.50 -18.00 13.30
CA PRO A 198 17.31 -17.61 12.58
C PRO A 198 16.57 -18.75 11.88
N VAL A 199 17.29 -19.67 11.23
CA VAL A 199 16.68 -20.83 10.57
C VAL A 199 15.97 -21.75 11.58
N PHE A 200 16.59 -22.03 12.71
CA PHE A 200 15.97 -22.85 13.79
C PHE A 200 14.73 -22.18 14.41
N THR A 201 14.75 -20.87 14.57
CA THR A 201 13.62 -20.12 15.16
C THR A 201 12.53 -19.78 14.15
N SER A 202 12.84 -19.70 12.85
CA SER A 202 11.93 -19.28 11.80
C SER A 202 10.67 -20.13 11.70
N ASN A 203 10.77 -21.45 11.88
CA ASN A 203 9.63 -22.36 11.78
C ASN A 203 8.57 -22.11 12.89
N LEU A 204 9.01 -21.76 14.11
CA LEU A 204 8.11 -21.37 15.18
C LEU A 204 7.52 -19.97 14.92
N ALA A 205 8.36 -19.01 14.56
CA ALA A 205 7.96 -17.63 14.29
C ALA A 205 6.97 -17.55 13.13
N ASN A 206 7.24 -18.20 11.98
CA ASN A 206 6.40 -18.17 10.80
C ASN A 206 4.99 -18.75 11.03
N ARG A 207 4.88 -19.80 11.86
CA ARG A 207 3.58 -20.37 12.24
C ARG A 207 2.79 -19.41 13.13
N GLY A 208 3.47 -18.74 14.05
CA GLY A 208 2.90 -17.72 14.93
C GLY A 208 2.39 -16.50 14.13
N GLU A 209 3.23 -15.90 13.29
CA GLU A 209 2.88 -14.69 12.52
C GLU A 209 1.66 -14.86 11.61
N ARG A 210 1.56 -16.01 10.89
CA ARG A 210 0.38 -16.29 10.06
C ARG A 210 -0.89 -16.40 10.88
N ARG A 211 -0.83 -17.01 12.07
CA ARG A 211 -1.95 -17.13 13.00
C ARG A 211 -2.33 -15.77 13.61
N ILE A 212 -1.33 -14.97 13.96
CA ILE A 212 -1.52 -13.61 14.50
C ILE A 212 -2.24 -12.73 13.47
N ALA A 213 -1.78 -12.70 12.21
CA ALA A 213 -2.40 -11.89 11.18
C ALA A 213 -3.86 -12.27 10.93
N GLY A 214 -4.17 -13.58 10.86
CA GLY A 214 -5.54 -14.07 10.74
C GLY A 214 -6.40 -13.71 11.96
N ALA A 215 -5.93 -13.99 13.16
CA ALA A 215 -6.68 -13.73 14.39
C ALA A 215 -6.90 -12.22 14.64
N ARG A 216 -5.93 -11.36 14.30
CA ARG A 216 -6.12 -9.90 14.38
C ARG A 216 -7.19 -9.41 13.42
N GLY A 217 -7.21 -9.93 12.19
CA GLY A 217 -8.26 -9.60 11.22
C GLY A 217 -9.64 -10.03 11.69
N GLU A 218 -9.77 -11.26 12.22
CA GLU A 218 -11.02 -11.77 12.80
C GLU A 218 -11.46 -10.92 14.01
N LEU A 219 -10.53 -10.57 14.90
CA LEU A 219 -10.80 -9.75 16.08
C LEU A 219 -11.28 -8.33 15.69
N ALA A 220 -10.61 -7.71 14.73
CA ALA A 220 -10.99 -6.39 14.24
C ALA A 220 -12.40 -6.43 13.59
N ALA A 221 -12.70 -7.44 12.78
CA ALA A 221 -14.01 -7.61 12.16
C ALA A 221 -15.11 -7.83 13.21
N ALA A 222 -14.88 -8.72 14.20
CA ALA A 222 -15.82 -8.96 15.28
C ALA A 222 -16.04 -7.70 16.14
N THR A 223 -14.97 -6.94 16.42
CA THR A 223 -15.07 -5.68 17.16
C THR A 223 -15.92 -4.66 16.41
N LEU A 224 -15.69 -4.50 15.10
CA LEU A 224 -16.46 -3.58 14.27
C LEU A 224 -17.92 -4.01 14.19
N GLU A 225 -18.20 -5.30 14.03
CA GLU A 225 -19.56 -5.85 14.00
C GLU A 225 -20.30 -5.56 15.31
N ILE A 226 -19.65 -5.79 16.47
CA ILE A 226 -20.24 -5.50 17.78
C ILE A 226 -20.51 -4.00 17.94
N LEU A 227 -19.58 -3.13 17.53
CA LEU A 227 -19.74 -1.69 17.68
C LEU A 227 -20.82 -1.11 16.76
N THR A 228 -20.88 -1.57 15.52
CA THR A 228 -21.87 -1.08 14.53
C THR A 228 -23.25 -1.66 14.77
N GLY A 229 -23.33 -2.93 15.21
CA GLY A 229 -24.59 -3.63 15.52
C GLY A 229 -24.99 -3.56 17.01
N ALA A 230 -24.35 -2.70 17.82
CA ALA A 230 -24.62 -2.66 19.27
C ALA A 230 -26.10 -2.43 19.62
N PRO A 231 -26.86 -1.53 18.96
CA PRO A 231 -28.29 -1.36 19.26
C PRO A 231 -29.08 -2.64 19.03
N GLU A 232 -28.88 -3.30 17.90
CA GLU A 232 -29.59 -4.54 17.52
C GLU A 232 -29.24 -5.70 18.46
N LEU A 233 -27.94 -5.83 18.81
CA LEU A 233 -27.47 -6.86 19.73
C LEU A 233 -28.04 -6.69 21.14
N LEU A 234 -28.17 -5.44 21.61
CA LEU A 234 -28.78 -5.14 22.92
C LEU A 234 -30.26 -5.46 22.92
N VAL A 235 -31.00 -5.06 21.87
CA VAL A 235 -32.44 -5.33 21.74
C VAL A 235 -32.71 -6.84 21.62
N ALA A 236 -31.83 -7.57 20.89
CA ALA A 236 -31.93 -9.01 20.71
C ALA A 236 -31.46 -9.82 21.94
N GLY A 237 -30.82 -9.19 22.93
CA GLY A 237 -30.22 -9.88 24.08
C GLY A 237 -29.03 -10.77 23.71
N ALA A 238 -28.38 -10.53 22.55
CA ALA A 238 -27.32 -11.35 21.99
C ALA A 238 -25.90 -10.81 22.27
N ALA A 239 -25.78 -9.67 22.97
CA ALA A 239 -24.51 -8.97 23.18
C ALA A 239 -23.49 -9.83 23.94
N GLU A 240 -23.90 -10.55 24.99
CA GLU A 240 -23.02 -11.40 25.82
C GLU A 240 -22.43 -12.56 25.02
N ALA A 241 -23.24 -13.25 24.21
CA ALA A 241 -22.77 -14.33 23.35
C ALA A 241 -21.73 -13.86 22.32
N ARG A 242 -21.92 -12.66 21.73
CA ARG A 242 -20.94 -12.07 20.79
C ARG A 242 -19.65 -11.65 21.48
N LEU A 243 -19.72 -11.14 22.71
CA LEU A 243 -18.53 -10.83 23.52
C LEU A 243 -17.76 -12.08 23.89
N GLU A 244 -18.43 -13.20 24.19
CA GLU A 244 -17.77 -14.49 24.44
C GLU A 244 -17.06 -15.03 23.19
N GLU A 245 -17.67 -14.89 22.01
CA GLU A 245 -17.06 -15.26 20.73
C GLU A 245 -15.81 -14.42 20.47
N MET A 246 -15.88 -13.09 20.65
CA MET A 246 -14.75 -12.19 20.56
C MET A 246 -13.62 -12.56 21.53
N ALA A 247 -13.95 -12.90 22.80
CA ALA A 247 -13.00 -13.35 23.79
C ALA A 247 -12.34 -14.69 23.41
N ALA A 248 -13.03 -15.56 22.67
CA ALA A 248 -12.43 -16.79 22.13
C ALA A 248 -11.42 -16.49 21.00
N ILE A 249 -11.69 -15.49 20.16
CA ILE A 249 -10.75 -15.02 19.14
C ILE A 249 -9.50 -14.42 19.81
N ASP A 250 -9.69 -13.58 20.83
CA ASP A 250 -8.60 -12.96 21.58
C ASP A 250 -7.70 -14.01 22.27
N ARG A 251 -8.28 -15.05 22.87
CA ARG A 251 -7.48 -16.18 23.43
C ARG A 251 -6.65 -16.90 22.37
N ARG A 252 -7.18 -17.05 21.14
CA ARG A 252 -6.42 -17.64 20.01
C ARG A 252 -5.27 -16.72 19.60
N LEU A 253 -5.49 -15.40 19.58
CA LEU A 253 -4.47 -14.40 19.31
C LEU A 253 -3.36 -14.44 20.37
N ALA A 254 -3.73 -14.40 21.65
CA ALA A 254 -2.78 -14.50 22.77
C ALA A 254 -1.92 -15.77 22.70
N GLY A 255 -2.53 -16.92 22.36
CA GLY A 255 -1.81 -18.18 22.15
C GLY A 255 -0.81 -18.13 20.99
N ALA A 256 -1.17 -17.47 19.89
CA ALA A 256 -0.28 -17.27 18.74
C ALA A 256 0.89 -16.31 19.09
N GLU A 257 0.61 -15.24 19.82
CA GLU A 257 1.64 -14.30 20.32
C GLU A 257 2.60 -14.98 21.31
N ALA A 258 2.10 -15.81 22.22
CA ALA A 258 2.94 -16.61 23.11
C ALA A 258 3.87 -17.57 22.34
N CYS A 259 3.40 -18.18 21.26
CA CYS A 259 4.22 -19.04 20.40
C CYS A 259 5.36 -18.24 19.72
N THR A 260 5.06 -17.04 19.25
CA THR A 260 6.06 -16.14 18.64
C THR A 260 7.08 -15.66 19.68
N ALA A 261 6.62 -15.32 20.89
CA ALA A 261 7.48 -14.94 22.02
C ALA A 261 8.41 -16.09 22.43
N ALA A 262 7.91 -17.33 22.45
CA ALA A 262 8.74 -18.52 22.72
C ALA A 262 9.83 -18.71 21.63
N GLY A 263 9.51 -18.47 20.36
CA GLY A 263 10.48 -18.47 19.26
C GLY A 263 11.59 -17.43 19.47
N SER A 264 11.23 -16.21 19.87
CA SER A 264 12.18 -15.14 20.18
C SER A 264 13.02 -15.48 21.44
N GLY A 265 12.41 -16.07 22.46
CA GLY A 265 13.10 -16.55 23.65
C GLY A 265 14.14 -17.64 23.34
N LEU A 266 13.79 -18.58 22.44
CA LEU A 266 14.73 -19.60 21.96
C LEU A 266 15.91 -18.95 21.21
N GLY A 267 15.64 -17.94 20.37
CA GLY A 267 16.67 -17.19 19.67
C GLY A 267 17.65 -16.48 20.63
N SER A 268 17.13 -15.88 21.70
CA SER A 268 17.94 -15.27 22.76
C SER A 268 18.78 -16.29 23.51
N LEU A 269 18.20 -17.45 23.82
CA LEU A 269 18.91 -18.56 24.45
C LEU A 269 20.08 -19.04 23.58
N LEU A 270 19.83 -19.30 22.27
CA LEU A 270 20.85 -19.74 21.32
C LEU A 270 21.99 -18.71 21.18
N SER A 271 21.64 -17.40 21.14
CA SER A 271 22.63 -16.33 21.11
C SER A 271 23.46 -16.27 22.39
N GLY A 272 22.83 -16.40 23.55
CA GLY A 272 23.52 -16.44 24.85
C GLY A 272 24.46 -17.63 24.97
N LEU A 273 24.02 -18.84 24.55
CA LEU A 273 24.84 -20.03 24.51
C LEU A 273 26.05 -19.89 23.57
N ALA A 274 25.83 -19.32 22.37
CA ALA A 274 26.92 -19.06 21.44
C ALA A 274 27.97 -18.10 22.02
N THR A 275 27.52 -17.06 22.74
CA THR A 275 28.40 -16.13 23.46
C THR A 275 29.21 -16.88 24.52
N GLY A 276 28.55 -17.73 25.35
CA GLY A 276 29.22 -18.55 26.35
C GLY A 276 30.27 -19.49 25.74
N VAL A 277 29.94 -20.15 24.63
CA VAL A 277 30.87 -21.03 23.89
C VAL A 277 32.06 -20.24 23.35
N ALA A 278 31.81 -19.03 22.78
CA ALA A 278 32.88 -18.19 22.29
C ALA A 278 33.85 -17.77 23.39
N VAL A 279 33.34 -17.39 24.56
CA VAL A 279 34.15 -17.02 25.73
C VAL A 279 34.94 -18.23 26.26
N TRP A 280 34.30 -19.39 26.46
CA TRP A 280 34.95 -20.59 27.00
C TRP A 280 36.02 -21.18 26.07
N LEU A 281 35.67 -21.36 24.79
CA LEU A 281 36.64 -21.89 23.81
C LEU A 281 37.74 -20.88 23.51
N GLY A 282 37.40 -19.57 23.50
CA GLY A 282 38.35 -18.47 23.37
C GLY A 282 39.34 -18.46 24.55
N LEU A 283 38.85 -18.69 25.78
CA LEU A 283 39.71 -18.82 26.97
C LEU A 283 40.65 -20.02 26.86
N LEU A 284 40.13 -21.20 26.47
CA LEU A 284 40.98 -22.41 26.32
C LEU A 284 42.06 -22.22 25.25
N ALA A 285 41.71 -21.67 24.09
CA ALA A 285 42.64 -21.34 23.02
C ALA A 285 43.68 -20.30 23.46
N GLY A 286 43.22 -19.26 24.19
CA GLY A 286 44.09 -18.23 24.74
C GLY A 286 45.05 -18.74 25.81
N ILE A 287 44.63 -19.60 26.70
CA ILE A 287 45.52 -20.28 27.71
C ILE A 287 46.59 -21.08 26.98
N ALA A 288 46.24 -21.84 25.93
CA ALA A 288 47.20 -22.57 25.12
C ALA A 288 48.23 -21.66 24.49
N ALA A 289 47.80 -20.52 23.95
CA ALA A 289 48.67 -19.50 23.33
C ALA A 289 49.60 -18.81 24.34
N VAL A 290 49.12 -18.53 25.56
CA VAL A 290 49.93 -17.98 26.66
C VAL A 290 50.99 -18.99 27.11
N ARG A 291 50.62 -20.29 27.26
CA ARG A 291 51.54 -21.37 27.63
C ARG A 291 52.63 -21.60 26.56
N ALA A 292 52.26 -21.39 25.28
CA ALA A 292 53.19 -21.46 24.17
C ALA A 292 54.12 -20.21 24.06
N GLY A 293 53.90 -19.18 24.89
CA GLY A 293 54.63 -17.93 24.86
C GLY A 293 54.34 -17.02 23.70
N SER A 294 53.30 -17.32 22.90
CA SER A 294 52.93 -16.51 21.71
C SER A 294 52.13 -15.26 22.07
N VAL A 295 51.48 -15.22 23.24
CA VAL A 295 50.64 -14.10 23.68
C VAL A 295 50.82 -13.87 25.18
N GLY A 296 50.85 -12.59 25.60
CA GLY A 296 50.93 -12.24 27.02
C GLY A 296 49.57 -12.38 27.77
N GLY A 297 49.59 -12.55 29.10
CA GLY A 297 48.37 -12.69 29.92
C GLY A 297 47.38 -11.52 29.81
N VAL A 298 47.89 -10.30 29.58
CA VAL A 298 47.03 -9.12 29.37
C VAL A 298 46.18 -9.24 28.09
N ALA A 299 46.78 -9.77 27.02
CA ALA A 299 46.04 -9.97 25.75
C ALA A 299 45.00 -11.11 25.86
N LEU A 300 45.22 -12.09 26.75
CA LEU A 300 44.23 -13.13 27.06
C LEU A 300 42.89 -12.52 27.52
N ALA A 301 42.93 -11.51 28.40
CA ALA A 301 41.69 -10.83 28.83
C ALA A 301 40.94 -10.16 27.67
N VAL A 302 41.68 -9.56 26.71
CA VAL A 302 41.06 -9.00 25.50
C VAL A 302 40.38 -10.10 24.67
N VAL A 303 41.07 -11.23 24.43
CA VAL A 303 40.54 -12.38 23.67
C VAL A 303 39.27 -12.97 24.30
N VAL A 304 39.20 -13.00 25.62
CA VAL A 304 38.08 -13.61 26.37
C VAL A 304 36.87 -12.66 26.46
N LEU A 305 37.09 -11.35 26.65
CA LEU A 305 35.99 -10.40 26.90
C LEU A 305 35.44 -9.75 25.62
N THR A 306 36.26 -9.59 24.58
CA THR A 306 35.80 -8.99 23.29
C THR A 306 34.61 -9.75 22.68
N PRO A 307 34.53 -11.09 22.65
CA PRO A 307 33.37 -11.82 22.14
C PRO A 307 32.04 -11.38 22.74
N ILE A 308 31.99 -10.97 24.00
CA ILE A 308 30.74 -10.52 24.67
C ILE A 308 30.18 -9.28 23.95
N ALA A 309 31.03 -8.29 23.73
CA ALA A 309 30.61 -7.05 23.06
C ALA A 309 30.24 -7.26 21.58
N VAL A 310 30.92 -8.19 20.91
CA VAL A 310 30.63 -8.51 19.49
C VAL A 310 29.29 -9.23 19.38
N HIS A 311 29.04 -10.23 20.23
CA HIS A 311 27.76 -10.95 20.24
C HIS A 311 26.59 -10.04 20.62
N GLU A 312 26.77 -9.07 21.53
CA GLU A 312 25.77 -8.05 21.83
C GLU A 312 25.35 -7.27 20.57
N SER A 313 26.32 -6.94 19.70
CA SER A 313 26.06 -6.24 18.44
C SER A 313 25.32 -7.10 17.40
N VAL A 314 25.47 -8.44 17.47
CA VAL A 314 24.88 -9.40 16.53
C VAL A 314 23.55 -9.98 17.07
N ALA A 315 23.32 -9.96 18.39
CA ALA A 315 22.14 -10.56 19.05
C ALA A 315 20.81 -10.03 18.47
N GLY A 316 20.77 -8.77 18.03
CA GLY A 316 19.60 -8.16 17.38
C GLY A 316 19.24 -8.74 16.01
N LEU A 317 20.12 -9.53 15.37
CA LEU A 317 19.86 -10.10 14.03
C LEU A 317 18.84 -11.25 14.07
N VAL A 318 18.78 -12.01 15.17
CA VAL A 318 17.83 -13.12 15.32
C VAL A 318 16.37 -12.60 15.29
N PRO A 319 15.95 -11.65 16.16
CA PRO A 319 14.60 -11.09 16.06
C PRO A 319 14.36 -10.32 14.76
N ALA A 320 15.39 -9.64 14.22
CA ALA A 320 15.27 -8.94 12.93
C ALA A 320 14.90 -9.89 11.78
N SER A 321 15.49 -11.09 11.76
CA SER A 321 15.20 -12.11 10.74
C SER A 321 13.77 -12.63 10.79
N GLN A 322 13.11 -12.58 11.94
CA GLN A 322 11.72 -13.03 12.12
C GLN A 322 10.72 -12.12 11.37
N HIS A 323 11.07 -10.86 11.10
CA HIS A 323 10.26 -9.96 10.29
C HIS A 323 10.34 -10.23 8.77
N LEU A 324 11.32 -11.03 8.33
CA LEU A 324 11.56 -11.29 6.91
C LEU A 324 10.35 -11.84 6.14
N PRO A 325 9.57 -12.83 6.65
CA PRO A 325 8.39 -13.34 5.96
C PRO A 325 7.27 -12.31 5.83
N GLY A 326 7.04 -11.50 6.88
CA GLY A 326 6.07 -10.40 6.87
C GLY A 326 6.44 -9.34 5.83
N LEU A 327 7.69 -8.88 5.83
CA LEU A 327 8.22 -7.94 4.85
C LEU A 327 8.14 -8.49 3.42
N ALA A 328 8.42 -9.77 3.21
CA ALA A 328 8.30 -10.42 1.91
C ALA A 328 6.84 -10.50 1.43
N ALA A 329 5.89 -10.70 2.34
CA ALA A 329 4.47 -10.70 2.02
C ALA A 329 3.97 -9.28 1.65
N MET A 330 4.34 -8.25 2.41
CA MET A 330 4.05 -6.84 2.12
C MET A 330 4.62 -6.43 0.76
N ALA A 331 5.89 -6.74 0.51
CA ALA A 331 6.55 -6.45 -0.77
C ALA A 331 5.85 -7.12 -1.96
N ARG A 332 5.38 -8.37 -1.81
CA ARG A 332 4.62 -9.06 -2.86
C ARG A 332 3.28 -8.41 -3.13
N ARG A 333 2.49 -8.10 -2.07
CA ARG A 333 1.19 -7.41 -2.22
C ARG A 333 1.33 -6.06 -2.90
N LEU A 334 2.36 -5.30 -2.53
CA LEU A 334 2.66 -4.02 -3.16
C LEU A 334 3.03 -4.17 -4.63
N LEU A 335 3.94 -5.11 -4.95
CA LEU A 335 4.38 -5.34 -6.32
C LEU A 335 3.26 -5.94 -7.20
N ASP A 336 2.34 -6.71 -6.64
CA ASP A 336 1.15 -7.21 -7.33
C ASP A 336 0.31 -6.05 -7.91
N VAL A 337 0.13 -4.98 -7.14
CA VAL A 337 -0.55 -3.77 -7.61
C VAL A 337 0.32 -2.98 -8.59
N VAL A 338 1.57 -2.70 -8.21
CA VAL A 338 2.47 -1.83 -8.99
C VAL A 338 2.84 -2.43 -10.35
N SER A 339 2.89 -3.74 -10.48
CA SER A 339 3.27 -4.43 -11.72
C SER A 339 2.10 -4.76 -12.65
N ARG A 340 0.86 -4.44 -12.29
CA ARG A 340 -0.28 -4.64 -13.19
C ARG A 340 -0.13 -3.80 -14.47
N PRO A 341 -0.55 -4.29 -15.62
CA PRO A 341 -0.58 -3.47 -16.83
C PRO A 341 -1.57 -2.30 -16.65
N ASP A 342 -1.31 -1.20 -17.34
CA ASP A 342 -2.26 -0.08 -17.38
C ASP A 342 -3.54 -0.54 -18.10
N PRO A 343 -4.74 -0.25 -17.55
CA PRO A 343 -6.00 -0.61 -18.20
C PRO A 343 -6.23 0.22 -19.48
N VAL A 344 -5.55 1.36 -19.56
CA VAL A 344 -5.58 2.28 -20.69
C VAL A 344 -4.15 2.68 -21.02
N ALA A 345 -3.73 2.48 -22.27
CA ALA A 345 -2.40 2.88 -22.74
C ALA A 345 -2.46 4.29 -23.31
N GLU A 346 -1.79 5.26 -22.67
CA GLU A 346 -1.68 6.61 -23.23
C GLU A 346 -0.79 6.58 -24.48
N PRO A 347 -1.23 7.22 -25.58
CA PRO A 347 -0.41 7.30 -26.78
C PRO A 347 0.86 8.11 -26.52
N ALA A 348 1.99 7.66 -27.07
CA ALA A 348 3.27 8.36 -26.92
C ALA A 348 3.25 9.78 -27.48
N ILE A 349 2.46 10.00 -28.54
CA ILE A 349 2.20 11.31 -29.18
C ILE A 349 0.69 11.38 -29.39
N PRO A 350 -0.07 12.04 -28.49
CA PRO A 350 -1.51 12.22 -28.67
C PRO A 350 -1.82 13.07 -29.90
N GLU A 351 -2.87 12.70 -30.64
CA GLU A 351 -3.41 13.54 -31.69
C GLU A 351 -4.22 14.69 -31.07
N PRO A 352 -4.30 15.85 -31.76
CA PRO A 352 -5.14 16.94 -31.31
C PRO A 352 -6.63 16.57 -31.46
N LEU A 353 -7.46 17.15 -30.59
CA LEU A 353 -8.92 17.01 -30.72
C LEU A 353 -9.42 17.50 -32.08
N PRO A 354 -10.38 16.82 -32.71
CA PRO A 354 -11.07 17.35 -33.89
C PRO A 354 -11.81 18.65 -33.52
N GLN A 355 -12.19 19.45 -34.53
CA GLN A 355 -12.98 20.66 -34.27
C GLN A 355 -14.45 20.30 -33.97
N GLY A 356 -15.03 20.93 -32.94
CA GLY A 356 -16.45 20.73 -32.60
C GLY A 356 -17.40 21.31 -33.68
N PRO A 357 -18.68 21.00 -33.63
CA PRO A 357 -19.36 20.24 -32.58
C PRO A 357 -19.09 18.72 -32.64
N TYR A 358 -19.23 18.03 -31.49
CA TYR A 358 -18.79 16.65 -31.32
C TYR A 358 -19.93 15.62 -31.31
N GLY A 359 -19.71 14.55 -32.05
CA GLY A 359 -20.51 13.32 -32.02
C GLY A 359 -19.67 12.11 -31.66
N LEU A 360 -20.31 10.95 -31.58
CA LEU A 360 -19.67 9.67 -31.28
C LEU A 360 -20.01 8.63 -32.33
N ARG A 361 -19.03 7.81 -32.72
CA ARG A 361 -19.22 6.67 -33.61
C ARG A 361 -18.61 5.43 -33.00
N CYS A 362 -19.43 4.41 -32.74
CA CYS A 362 -18.99 3.12 -32.24
C CYS A 362 -19.13 2.07 -33.34
N ARG A 363 -18.12 1.25 -33.56
CA ARG A 363 -18.11 0.17 -34.56
C ARG A 363 -17.58 -1.13 -33.97
N GLY A 364 -18.37 -2.19 -33.96
CA GLY A 364 -18.02 -3.51 -33.49
C GLY A 364 -17.45 -3.52 -32.08
N LEU A 365 -17.94 -2.66 -31.21
CA LEU A 365 -17.34 -2.37 -29.91
C LEU A 365 -17.54 -3.51 -28.93
N GLN A 366 -16.41 -4.04 -28.44
CA GLN A 366 -16.38 -4.99 -27.31
C GLN A 366 -15.41 -4.48 -26.25
N ALA A 367 -15.69 -4.79 -24.98
CA ALA A 367 -14.79 -4.44 -23.88
C ALA A 367 -14.82 -5.48 -22.78
N ARG A 368 -13.65 -5.69 -22.13
CA ARG A 368 -13.47 -6.59 -20.99
C ARG A 368 -12.54 -5.97 -19.96
N TYR A 369 -12.73 -6.30 -18.70
CA TYR A 369 -11.87 -5.82 -17.60
C TYR A 369 -10.59 -6.64 -17.45
N ARG A 370 -10.61 -7.90 -17.93
CA ARG A 370 -9.46 -8.83 -17.89
C ARG A 370 -9.17 -9.33 -19.28
N SER A 371 -7.89 -9.43 -19.63
CA SER A 371 -7.46 -9.94 -20.94
C SER A 371 -7.93 -11.37 -21.24
N ASP A 372 -8.09 -12.19 -20.20
CA ASP A 372 -8.52 -13.60 -20.24
C ASP A 372 -9.99 -13.81 -19.83
N GLY A 373 -10.71 -12.71 -19.52
CA GLY A 373 -12.10 -12.75 -19.08
C GLY A 373 -13.11 -12.67 -20.24
N PRO A 374 -14.39 -12.92 -19.93
CA PRO A 374 -15.48 -12.72 -20.89
C PRO A 374 -15.64 -11.24 -21.24
N ASP A 375 -16.23 -10.97 -22.40
CA ASP A 375 -16.61 -9.62 -22.78
C ASP A 375 -17.71 -9.10 -21.84
N ALA A 376 -17.42 -7.99 -21.18
CA ALA A 376 -18.35 -7.29 -20.29
C ALA A 376 -19.28 -6.35 -21.08
N LEU A 377 -18.93 -6.04 -22.32
CA LEU A 377 -19.71 -5.23 -23.24
C LEU A 377 -19.60 -5.80 -24.64
N VAL A 378 -20.75 -5.92 -25.32
CA VAL A 378 -20.86 -6.10 -26.77
C VAL A 378 -21.91 -5.10 -27.25
N LEU A 379 -21.47 -4.09 -28.02
CA LEU A 379 -22.33 -3.01 -28.49
C LEU A 379 -22.51 -3.13 -30.01
N PRO A 380 -23.74 -3.01 -30.55
CA PRO A 380 -23.96 -2.85 -31.98
C PRO A 380 -23.37 -1.53 -32.51
N ASP A 381 -23.26 -1.41 -33.82
CA ASP A 381 -22.83 -0.15 -34.44
C ASP A 381 -23.79 0.99 -34.10
N VAL A 382 -23.23 2.12 -33.64
CA VAL A 382 -23.98 3.29 -33.20
C VAL A 382 -23.32 4.55 -33.74
N ASP A 383 -24.13 5.45 -34.30
CA ASP A 383 -23.76 6.81 -34.70
C ASP A 383 -24.59 7.82 -33.89
N VAL A 384 -23.94 8.69 -33.16
CA VAL A 384 -24.54 9.79 -32.38
C VAL A 384 -24.02 11.11 -32.95
N ARG A 385 -24.88 11.88 -33.57
CA ARG A 385 -24.52 13.19 -34.13
C ARG A 385 -24.45 14.26 -33.04
N PRO A 386 -23.77 15.37 -33.29
CA PRO A 386 -23.81 16.50 -32.36
C PRO A 386 -25.26 16.95 -32.06
N GLY A 387 -25.58 17.06 -30.77
CA GLY A 387 -26.92 17.40 -30.30
C GLY A 387 -27.92 16.24 -30.21
N ASP A 388 -27.54 15.04 -30.69
CA ASP A 388 -28.38 13.84 -30.56
C ASP A 388 -28.50 13.36 -29.10
N ARG A 389 -29.59 12.65 -28.85
CA ARG A 389 -29.86 12.00 -27.56
C ARG A 389 -29.96 10.50 -27.75
N LEU A 390 -28.93 9.76 -27.26
CA LEU A 390 -28.88 8.32 -27.30
C LEU A 390 -29.41 7.73 -26.00
N LEU A 391 -30.40 6.84 -26.08
CA LEU A 391 -30.87 6.03 -24.96
C LEU A 391 -30.26 4.63 -25.05
N VAL A 392 -29.56 4.21 -23.98
CA VAL A 392 -28.97 2.88 -23.84
C VAL A 392 -29.73 2.12 -22.74
N THR A 393 -30.35 1.02 -23.13
CA THR A 393 -31.15 0.19 -22.22
C THR A 393 -30.59 -1.22 -22.14
N GLY A 394 -31.00 -1.98 -21.13
CA GLY A 394 -30.61 -3.39 -20.96
C GLY A 394 -30.70 -3.87 -19.51
N PRO A 395 -30.70 -5.17 -19.27
CA PRO A 395 -30.74 -5.74 -17.94
C PRO A 395 -29.49 -5.41 -17.11
N SER A 396 -29.54 -5.64 -15.80
CA SER A 396 -28.33 -5.50 -14.97
C SER A 396 -27.27 -6.50 -15.45
N GLY A 397 -26.01 -6.05 -15.50
CA GLY A 397 -24.90 -6.86 -16.01
C GLY A 397 -24.74 -6.89 -17.53
N SER A 398 -25.55 -6.17 -18.32
CA SER A 398 -25.45 -6.15 -19.80
C SER A 398 -24.29 -5.28 -20.35
N GLY A 399 -23.46 -4.70 -19.48
CA GLY A 399 -22.32 -3.89 -19.89
C GLY A 399 -22.57 -2.37 -19.99
N LYS A 400 -23.69 -1.88 -19.48
CA LYS A 400 -24.07 -0.45 -19.52
C LYS A 400 -22.99 0.46 -18.92
N SER A 401 -22.58 0.22 -17.68
CA SER A 401 -21.52 1.00 -17.01
C SER A 401 -20.13 0.76 -17.64
N THR A 402 -19.94 -0.40 -18.28
CA THR A 402 -18.74 -0.68 -19.07
C THR A 402 -18.68 0.21 -20.29
N PHE A 403 -19.82 0.43 -20.96
CA PHE A 403 -19.91 1.37 -22.07
C PHE A 403 -19.59 2.81 -21.63
N ALA A 404 -20.16 3.28 -20.52
CA ALA A 404 -19.81 4.56 -19.93
C ALA A 404 -18.31 4.70 -19.66
N ALA A 405 -17.68 3.66 -19.06
CA ALA A 405 -16.25 3.64 -18.78
C ALA A 405 -15.39 3.71 -20.06
N VAL A 406 -15.81 3.07 -21.14
CA VAL A 406 -15.13 3.14 -22.45
C VAL A 406 -15.24 4.54 -23.04
N LEU A 407 -16.41 5.17 -23.00
CA LEU A 407 -16.62 6.51 -23.55
C LEU A 407 -15.74 7.59 -22.92
N VAL A 408 -15.48 7.49 -21.60
CA VAL A 408 -14.58 8.42 -20.88
C VAL A 408 -13.14 7.91 -20.81
N ARG A 409 -12.84 6.85 -21.56
CA ARG A 409 -11.51 6.24 -21.62
C ARG A 409 -10.94 5.82 -20.27
N PHE A 410 -11.79 5.23 -19.43
CA PHE A 410 -11.36 4.53 -18.21
C PHE A 410 -11.09 3.04 -18.49
N LEU A 411 -11.59 2.53 -19.62
CA LEU A 411 -11.36 1.17 -20.11
C LEU A 411 -11.17 1.22 -21.62
N GLU A 412 -10.18 0.48 -22.12
CA GLU A 412 -9.98 0.36 -23.58
C GLU A 412 -10.87 -0.74 -24.19
N PRO A 413 -11.36 -0.53 -25.41
CA PRO A 413 -12.02 -1.57 -26.17
C PRO A 413 -11.09 -2.79 -26.35
N SER A 414 -11.64 -4.00 -26.16
CA SER A 414 -10.93 -5.25 -26.51
C SER A 414 -10.98 -5.52 -28.01
N SER A 415 -12.02 -5.06 -28.69
CA SER A 415 -12.14 -5.04 -30.15
C SER A 415 -13.07 -3.90 -30.60
N GLY A 416 -13.04 -3.57 -31.88
CA GLY A 416 -13.79 -2.46 -32.45
C GLY A 416 -13.16 -1.09 -32.15
N SER A 417 -13.94 -0.03 -32.33
CA SER A 417 -13.49 1.35 -32.14
C SER A 417 -14.59 2.25 -31.60
N VAL A 418 -14.16 3.29 -30.88
CA VAL A 418 -14.96 4.46 -30.55
C VAL A 418 -14.25 5.68 -31.13
N GLU A 419 -14.93 6.41 -31.99
CA GLU A 419 -14.40 7.60 -32.62
C GLU A 419 -15.13 8.83 -32.09
N LEU A 420 -14.37 9.87 -31.79
CA LEU A 420 -14.88 11.22 -31.60
C LEU A 420 -14.99 11.88 -32.95
N VAL A 421 -16.22 12.21 -33.37
CA VAL A 421 -16.52 12.80 -34.68
C VAL A 421 -16.67 14.30 -34.52
N GLY A 422 -15.79 15.07 -35.17
CA GLY A 422 -15.87 16.52 -35.25
C GLY A 422 -16.40 16.97 -36.59
N SER A 423 -16.35 18.29 -36.84
CA SER A 423 -16.77 18.90 -38.10
C SER A 423 -15.78 18.67 -39.24
N ASP A 424 -14.50 18.47 -38.91
CA ASP A 424 -13.38 18.37 -39.86
C ASP A 424 -12.81 16.94 -39.97
N SER A 425 -12.93 16.15 -38.92
CA SER A 425 -12.31 14.84 -38.85
C SER A 425 -12.99 13.91 -37.86
N SER A 426 -12.64 12.62 -37.92
CA SER A 426 -13.04 11.59 -36.96
C SER A 426 -11.80 10.92 -36.46
N ILE A 427 -11.63 10.81 -35.15
CA ILE A 427 -10.42 10.28 -34.49
C ILE A 427 -10.82 9.23 -33.46
N ASP A 428 -10.18 8.07 -33.52
CA ASP A 428 -10.33 7.01 -32.50
C ASP A 428 -9.83 7.55 -31.14
N ILE A 429 -10.65 7.39 -30.09
CA ILE A 429 -10.33 7.89 -28.75
C ILE A 429 -9.02 7.32 -28.18
N ARG A 430 -8.54 6.18 -28.68
CA ARG A 430 -7.23 5.59 -28.31
C ARG A 430 -6.04 6.41 -28.78
N ARG A 431 -6.21 7.25 -29.80
CA ARG A 431 -5.18 8.14 -30.37
C ARG A 431 -5.15 9.51 -29.68
N LEU A 432 -6.16 9.85 -28.91
CA LEU A 432 -6.26 11.07 -28.10
C LEU A 432 -5.65 10.84 -26.70
N SER A 433 -5.31 11.89 -25.98
CA SER A 433 -5.03 11.76 -24.54
C SER A 433 -6.33 11.49 -23.76
N GLY A 434 -6.25 10.73 -22.67
CA GLY A 434 -7.43 10.50 -21.83
C GLY A 434 -8.01 11.79 -21.27
N ASP A 435 -7.17 12.79 -20.98
CA ASP A 435 -7.61 14.09 -20.49
C ASP A 435 -8.37 14.89 -21.56
N ASP A 436 -7.94 14.83 -22.83
CA ASP A 436 -8.65 15.48 -23.91
C ASP A 436 -10.01 14.84 -24.16
N VAL A 437 -10.11 13.50 -24.11
CA VAL A 437 -11.40 12.80 -24.20
C VAL A 437 -12.34 13.26 -23.08
N ARG A 438 -11.85 13.35 -21.84
CA ARG A 438 -12.66 13.76 -20.68
C ARG A 438 -13.01 15.25 -20.64
N ARG A 439 -12.32 16.09 -21.39
CA ARG A 439 -12.78 17.49 -21.65
C ARG A 439 -14.01 17.54 -22.54
N VAL A 440 -14.15 16.58 -23.46
CA VAL A 440 -15.27 16.53 -24.39
C VAL A 440 -16.41 15.68 -23.89
N VAL A 441 -16.10 14.56 -23.21
CA VAL A 441 -17.08 13.59 -22.70
C VAL A 441 -17.05 13.58 -21.17
N CYS A 442 -18.11 14.08 -20.55
CA CYS A 442 -18.28 14.09 -19.10
C CYS A 442 -19.20 12.94 -18.65
N LEU A 443 -18.83 12.25 -17.59
CA LEU A 443 -19.62 11.17 -16.98
C LEU A 443 -20.27 11.62 -15.68
N CYS A 444 -21.61 11.56 -15.63
CA CYS A 444 -22.39 11.58 -14.39
C CYS A 444 -22.62 10.12 -13.98
N ALA A 445 -21.82 9.63 -13.05
CA ALA A 445 -21.87 8.23 -12.61
C ALA A 445 -23.13 7.94 -11.78
N GLN A 446 -23.51 6.67 -11.73
CA GLN A 446 -24.63 6.15 -10.95
C GLN A 446 -24.55 6.51 -9.45
N ASP A 447 -23.40 6.33 -8.82
CA ASP A 447 -23.12 6.73 -7.44
C ASP A 447 -21.95 7.75 -7.42
N PRO A 448 -22.24 9.05 -7.60
CA PRO A 448 -21.21 10.05 -7.67
C PRO A 448 -20.55 10.26 -6.31
N HIS A 449 -19.23 10.19 -6.25
CA HIS A 449 -18.51 10.46 -5.01
C HIS A 449 -18.64 11.92 -4.60
N ILE A 450 -19.13 12.13 -3.38
CA ILE A 450 -19.23 13.43 -2.74
C ILE A 450 -18.14 13.52 -1.68
N PHE A 451 -17.27 14.52 -1.82
CA PHE A 451 -16.16 14.76 -0.91
C PHE A 451 -16.64 15.47 0.36
N ASP A 452 -16.03 15.16 1.48
CA ASP A 452 -16.31 15.82 2.76
C ASP A 452 -15.74 17.24 2.79
N THR A 453 -16.40 18.12 2.07
CA THR A 453 -16.07 19.54 1.95
C THR A 453 -17.36 20.34 1.73
N SER A 454 -17.27 21.62 1.36
CA SER A 454 -18.44 22.45 1.09
C SER A 454 -19.13 22.08 -0.24
N VAL A 455 -20.37 22.52 -0.39
CA VAL A 455 -21.13 22.41 -1.65
C VAL A 455 -20.34 23.04 -2.80
N ALA A 456 -19.81 24.27 -2.61
CA ALA A 456 -19.06 24.97 -3.62
C ALA A 456 -17.81 24.20 -4.06
N GLU A 457 -17.02 23.70 -3.12
CA GLU A 457 -15.79 22.97 -3.43
C GLU A 457 -16.08 21.65 -4.13
N ASN A 458 -17.18 20.99 -3.79
CA ASN A 458 -17.64 19.81 -4.51
C ASN A 458 -17.93 20.10 -5.99
N VAL A 459 -18.47 21.25 -6.33
CA VAL A 459 -18.74 21.64 -7.73
C VAL A 459 -17.46 22.11 -8.41
N ARG A 460 -16.59 22.87 -7.71
CA ARG A 460 -15.30 23.35 -8.22
C ARG A 460 -14.31 22.26 -8.58
N LEU A 461 -14.50 21.01 -8.14
CA LEU A 461 -13.69 19.89 -8.62
C LEU A 461 -13.66 19.79 -10.15
N ALA A 462 -14.72 20.22 -10.82
CA ALA A 462 -14.81 20.22 -12.26
C ALA A 462 -14.00 21.35 -12.93
N ARG A 463 -13.90 22.49 -12.27
CA ARG A 463 -13.13 23.68 -12.70
C ARG A 463 -12.68 24.47 -11.47
N PRO A 464 -11.44 24.26 -10.97
CA PRO A 464 -10.94 24.85 -9.72
C PRO A 464 -10.96 26.39 -9.71
N GLU A 465 -10.78 27.03 -10.86
CA GLU A 465 -10.77 28.49 -11.00
C GLU A 465 -12.18 29.11 -11.05
N ALA A 466 -13.26 28.31 -11.01
CA ALA A 466 -14.62 28.84 -11.14
C ALA A 466 -14.99 29.75 -9.97
N THR A 467 -15.57 30.90 -10.31
CA THR A 467 -16.07 31.87 -9.32
C THR A 467 -17.30 31.33 -8.58
N ASN A 468 -17.64 31.95 -7.45
CA ASN A 468 -18.88 31.60 -6.73
C ASN A 468 -20.13 31.84 -7.58
N GLU A 469 -20.11 32.81 -8.50
CA GLU A 469 -21.21 33.12 -9.40
C GLU A 469 -21.41 32.01 -10.45
N GLU A 470 -20.31 31.51 -11.04
CA GLU A 470 -20.34 30.39 -11.99
C GLU A 470 -20.78 29.08 -11.29
N VAL A 471 -20.30 28.83 -10.08
CA VAL A 471 -20.73 27.69 -9.27
C VAL A 471 -22.22 27.79 -8.95
N ARG A 472 -22.72 28.97 -8.55
CA ARG A 472 -24.14 29.18 -8.28
C ARG A 472 -24.99 29.00 -9.55
N ALA A 473 -24.52 29.52 -10.69
CA ALA A 473 -25.20 29.33 -11.98
C ALA A 473 -25.28 27.83 -12.35
N ALA A 474 -24.22 27.06 -12.17
CA ALA A 474 -24.22 25.62 -12.43
C ALA A 474 -25.19 24.87 -11.48
N LEU A 475 -25.23 25.26 -10.20
CA LEU A 475 -26.16 24.68 -9.22
C LEU A 475 -27.62 25.04 -9.53
N ALA A 476 -27.90 26.29 -9.96
CA ALA A 476 -29.22 26.71 -10.37
C ALA A 476 -29.70 25.96 -11.64
N ALA A 477 -28.79 25.80 -12.64
CA ALA A 477 -29.07 24.99 -13.82
C ALA A 477 -29.34 23.49 -13.46
N ALA A 478 -28.75 23.00 -12.38
CA ALA A 478 -29.02 21.66 -11.83
C ALA A 478 -30.23 21.63 -10.86
N GLN A 479 -31.03 22.70 -10.79
CA GLN A 479 -32.23 22.80 -9.93
C GLN A 479 -31.90 22.60 -8.41
N LEU A 480 -30.80 23.18 -7.94
CA LEU A 480 -30.38 23.15 -6.54
C LEU A 480 -30.42 24.53 -5.86
N ASP A 481 -30.80 25.60 -6.55
CA ASP A 481 -30.86 26.98 -6.03
C ASP A 481 -31.73 27.10 -4.78
N GLY A 482 -32.97 26.63 -4.84
CA GLY A 482 -33.88 26.66 -3.69
C GLY A 482 -33.35 25.87 -2.47
N TRP A 483 -32.64 24.75 -2.72
CA TRP A 483 -31.99 24.01 -1.66
C TRP A 483 -30.82 24.78 -1.05
N ILE A 484 -29.94 25.37 -1.89
CA ILE A 484 -28.80 26.18 -1.45
C ILE A 484 -29.25 27.35 -0.58
N ASP A 485 -30.34 28.03 -1.01
CA ASP A 485 -30.90 29.18 -0.26
C ASP A 485 -31.53 28.78 1.07
N SER A 486 -31.91 27.52 1.24
CA SER A 486 -32.38 26.95 2.50
C SER A 486 -31.27 26.57 3.49
N LEU A 487 -30.01 26.53 3.03
CA LEU A 487 -28.87 26.14 3.87
C LEU A 487 -28.36 27.32 4.71
N PRO A 488 -27.98 27.09 5.99
CA PRO A 488 -27.54 28.17 6.88
C PRO A 488 -26.29 28.91 6.36
N ASP A 489 -25.34 28.20 5.75
CA ASP A 489 -24.08 28.74 5.23
C ASP A 489 -24.06 28.79 3.68
N GLY A 490 -25.19 28.56 3.01
CA GLY A 490 -25.33 28.55 1.55
C GLY A 490 -24.28 27.66 0.89
N LEU A 491 -23.49 28.22 -0.04
CA LEU A 491 -22.44 27.51 -0.79
C LEU A 491 -21.32 26.96 0.11
N SER A 492 -21.09 27.53 1.30
CA SER A 492 -20.05 27.10 2.23
C SER A 492 -20.50 25.96 3.15
N THR A 493 -21.75 25.50 3.05
CA THR A 493 -22.27 24.42 3.86
C THR A 493 -21.53 23.13 3.60
N LEU A 494 -21.05 22.47 4.68
CA LEU A 494 -20.38 21.17 4.62
C LEU A 494 -21.39 20.05 4.38
N VAL A 495 -21.12 19.21 3.40
CA VAL A 495 -22.02 18.12 2.98
C VAL A 495 -21.86 16.81 3.76
N GLY A 496 -20.80 16.72 4.59
CA GLY A 496 -20.47 15.56 5.39
C GLY A 496 -19.82 14.42 4.59
N GLU A 497 -19.29 13.44 5.33
CA GLU A 497 -18.60 12.30 4.75
C GLU A 497 -19.51 11.57 3.75
N ARG A 498 -19.02 11.38 2.51
CA ARG A 498 -19.76 10.78 1.39
C ARG A 498 -21.12 11.43 1.11
N GLY A 499 -21.28 12.70 1.47
CA GLY A 499 -22.55 13.40 1.28
C GLY A 499 -23.69 12.88 2.19
N ALA A 500 -23.35 12.47 3.43
CA ALA A 500 -24.32 11.92 4.39
C ALA A 500 -25.50 12.86 4.70
N ARG A 501 -25.31 14.17 4.46
CA ARG A 501 -26.34 15.20 4.66
C ARG A 501 -27.18 15.46 3.41
N LEU A 502 -26.94 14.75 2.29
CA LEU A 502 -27.62 14.94 1.02
C LEU A 502 -28.60 13.79 0.74
N SER A 503 -29.76 14.13 0.18
CA SER A 503 -30.65 13.12 -0.41
C SER A 503 -30.04 12.51 -1.68
N GLY A 504 -30.53 11.35 -2.13
CA GLY A 504 -30.09 10.72 -3.37
C GLY A 504 -30.22 11.66 -4.56
N GLY A 505 -31.35 12.35 -4.72
CA GLY A 505 -31.56 13.32 -5.79
C GLY A 505 -30.63 14.54 -5.71
N GLN A 506 -30.33 15.04 -4.50
CA GLN A 506 -29.36 16.14 -4.32
C GLN A 506 -27.95 15.71 -4.72
N ARG A 507 -27.52 14.48 -4.42
CA ARG A 507 -26.23 13.95 -4.86
C ARG A 507 -26.13 13.89 -6.39
N GLN A 508 -27.18 13.39 -7.07
CA GLN A 508 -27.21 13.34 -8.53
C GLN A 508 -27.21 14.73 -9.17
N ARG A 509 -28.01 15.67 -8.65
CA ARG A 509 -28.01 17.05 -9.11
C ARG A 509 -26.70 17.77 -8.85
N LEU A 510 -25.99 17.44 -7.78
CA LEU A 510 -24.64 17.98 -7.52
C LEU A 510 -23.61 17.44 -8.54
N SER A 511 -23.72 16.18 -8.94
CA SER A 511 -22.93 15.60 -10.03
C SER A 511 -23.25 16.26 -11.37
N LEU A 512 -24.51 16.54 -11.64
CA LEU A 512 -24.90 17.30 -12.83
C LEU A 512 -24.30 18.72 -12.81
N ALA A 513 -24.35 19.42 -11.69
CA ALA A 513 -23.75 20.76 -11.56
C ALA A 513 -22.24 20.72 -11.89
N ARG A 514 -21.50 19.67 -11.47
CA ARG A 514 -20.12 19.45 -11.91
C ARG A 514 -20.01 19.36 -13.44
N ALA A 515 -20.84 18.51 -14.05
CA ALA A 515 -20.82 18.33 -15.52
C ALA A 515 -21.20 19.62 -16.27
N LEU A 516 -22.14 20.40 -15.76
CA LEU A 516 -22.51 21.68 -16.37
C LEU A 516 -21.39 22.72 -16.24
N LEU A 517 -20.64 22.71 -15.12
CA LEU A 517 -19.52 23.62 -14.89
C LEU A 517 -18.31 23.31 -15.79
N THR A 518 -18.11 22.03 -16.21
CA THR A 518 -17.04 21.66 -17.17
C THR A 518 -17.30 22.18 -18.58
N ASP A 519 -18.55 22.52 -18.90
CA ASP A 519 -19.01 22.88 -20.24
C ASP A 519 -18.77 21.79 -21.31
N ALA A 520 -18.72 20.51 -20.89
CA ALA A 520 -18.49 19.38 -21.77
C ALA A 520 -19.62 19.28 -22.84
N PRO A 521 -19.30 19.15 -24.14
CA PRO A 521 -20.30 19.05 -25.21
C PRO A 521 -21.03 17.70 -25.23
N ILE A 522 -20.47 16.64 -24.65
CA ILE A 522 -21.09 15.32 -24.56
C ILE A 522 -21.23 14.94 -23.08
N ILE A 523 -22.43 14.60 -22.63
CA ILE A 523 -22.69 14.17 -21.26
C ILE A 523 -23.25 12.75 -21.26
N VAL A 524 -22.64 11.89 -20.48
CA VAL A 524 -23.06 10.50 -20.25
C VAL A 524 -23.68 10.42 -18.86
N PHE A 525 -24.94 10.00 -18.78
CA PHE A 525 -25.63 9.71 -17.53
C PHE A 525 -25.71 8.20 -17.33
N ASP A 526 -25.15 7.70 -16.24
CA ASP A 526 -25.21 6.28 -15.88
C ASP A 526 -26.20 6.07 -14.74
N GLU A 527 -27.40 5.58 -15.08
CA GLU A 527 -28.53 5.27 -14.18
C GLU A 527 -28.90 6.40 -13.19
N PRO A 528 -29.09 7.66 -13.65
CA PRO A 528 -29.23 8.82 -12.76
C PRO A 528 -30.51 8.80 -11.90
N THR A 529 -31.47 7.96 -12.23
CA THR A 529 -32.77 7.85 -11.54
C THR A 529 -32.89 6.61 -10.65
N GLU A 530 -31.80 5.86 -10.47
CA GLU A 530 -31.80 4.68 -9.63
C GLU A 530 -32.06 5.03 -8.14
N HIS A 531 -32.71 4.15 -7.42
CA HIS A 531 -33.11 4.32 -6.01
C HIS A 531 -34.08 5.49 -5.72
N LEU A 532 -34.69 6.08 -6.75
CA LEU A 532 -35.74 7.09 -6.60
C LEU A 532 -37.12 6.49 -6.87
N ASP A 533 -38.13 7.03 -6.20
CA ASP A 533 -39.55 6.75 -6.52
C ASP A 533 -39.86 7.28 -7.92
N GLU A 534 -40.93 6.75 -8.54
CA GLU A 534 -41.28 7.01 -9.93
C GLU A 534 -41.51 8.51 -10.24
N ALA A 535 -42.19 9.22 -9.33
CA ALA A 535 -42.48 10.64 -9.53
C ALA A 535 -41.23 11.50 -9.46
N THR A 536 -40.35 11.25 -8.48
CA THR A 536 -39.06 11.94 -8.32
C THR A 536 -38.11 11.60 -9.48
N ALA A 537 -38.07 10.35 -9.91
CA ALA A 537 -37.25 9.89 -11.02
C ALA A 537 -37.64 10.55 -12.35
N SER A 538 -38.95 10.63 -12.65
CA SER A 538 -39.45 11.29 -13.86
C SER A 538 -39.15 12.80 -13.86
N THR A 539 -39.34 13.47 -12.72
CA THR A 539 -39.02 14.89 -12.57
C THR A 539 -37.52 15.15 -12.76
N LEU A 540 -36.66 14.34 -12.10
CA LEU A 540 -35.21 14.46 -12.25
C LEU A 540 -34.76 14.23 -13.69
N ALA A 541 -35.30 13.21 -14.38
CA ALA A 541 -34.97 12.96 -15.78
C ALA A 541 -35.33 14.14 -16.70
N ALA A 542 -36.48 14.75 -16.48
CA ALA A 542 -36.91 15.94 -17.22
C ALA A 542 -35.97 17.13 -16.95
N ASP A 543 -35.61 17.38 -15.70
CA ASP A 543 -34.69 18.45 -15.30
C ASP A 543 -33.29 18.25 -15.91
N LEU A 544 -32.76 17.03 -15.89
CA LEU A 544 -31.47 16.67 -16.48
C LEU A 544 -31.45 16.99 -18.00
N LEU A 545 -32.51 16.58 -18.71
CA LEU A 545 -32.65 16.80 -20.13
C LEU A 545 -32.83 18.29 -20.48
N ALA A 546 -33.54 19.04 -19.65
CA ALA A 546 -33.72 20.48 -19.83
C ALA A 546 -32.40 21.26 -19.60
N ALA A 547 -31.68 20.94 -18.52
CA ALA A 547 -30.40 21.58 -18.18
C ALA A 547 -29.28 21.30 -19.21
N THR A 548 -29.41 20.25 -20.00
CA THR A 548 -28.43 19.83 -21.00
C THR A 548 -28.88 20.11 -22.46
N ALA A 549 -29.83 20.99 -22.63
CA ALA A 549 -30.34 21.36 -23.97
C ALA A 549 -29.18 21.82 -24.88
N GLY A 550 -29.17 21.34 -26.15
CA GLY A 550 -28.14 21.65 -27.13
C GLY A 550 -26.86 20.83 -27.04
N ARG A 551 -26.69 19.98 -26.04
CA ARG A 551 -25.56 19.05 -25.89
C ARG A 551 -25.89 17.66 -26.42
N THR A 552 -24.87 16.88 -26.75
CA THR A 552 -25.02 15.46 -27.07
C THR A 552 -25.17 14.68 -25.78
N ILE A 553 -26.19 13.82 -25.68
CA ILE A 553 -26.51 13.09 -24.44
C ILE A 553 -26.49 11.59 -24.70
N VAL A 554 -25.84 10.86 -23.83
CA VAL A 554 -25.94 9.41 -23.71
C VAL A 554 -26.57 9.10 -22.36
N MET A 555 -27.81 8.62 -22.35
CA MET A 555 -28.54 8.22 -21.14
C MET A 555 -28.54 6.71 -21.05
N ILE A 556 -27.98 6.20 -19.98
CA ILE A 556 -27.98 4.77 -19.66
C ILE A 556 -29.01 4.52 -18.56
N THR A 557 -29.98 3.62 -18.80
CA THR A 557 -31.02 3.28 -17.81
C THR A 557 -31.56 1.86 -17.99
N HIS A 558 -32.01 1.27 -16.92
CA HIS A 558 -32.82 0.04 -16.93
C HIS A 558 -34.32 0.31 -16.83
N ARG A 559 -34.75 1.58 -16.70
CA ARG A 559 -36.14 2.04 -16.55
C ARG A 559 -36.53 3.04 -17.65
N PRO A 560 -36.56 2.59 -18.92
CA PRO A 560 -36.86 3.49 -20.06
C PRO A 560 -38.28 4.07 -20.04
N GLU A 561 -39.21 3.44 -19.32
CA GLU A 561 -40.60 3.86 -19.17
C GLU A 561 -40.78 5.18 -18.42
N LEU A 562 -39.77 5.56 -17.62
CA LEU A 562 -39.80 6.83 -16.86
C LEU A 562 -39.42 8.04 -17.70
N ILE A 563 -38.99 7.82 -18.94
CA ILE A 563 -38.46 8.88 -19.81
C ILE A 563 -39.27 8.92 -21.09
N ASP A 564 -39.79 10.11 -21.47
CA ASP A 564 -40.60 10.30 -22.67
C ASP A 564 -39.86 9.80 -23.91
N SER A 565 -40.47 8.85 -24.62
CA SER A 565 -39.92 8.21 -25.81
C SER A 565 -39.72 9.21 -26.98
N ALA A 566 -40.44 10.32 -27.01
CA ALA A 566 -40.35 11.35 -28.06
C ALA A 566 -39.06 12.20 -27.98
N THR A 567 -38.31 12.11 -26.87
CA THR A 567 -37.10 12.92 -26.67
C THR A 567 -35.82 12.31 -27.23
N TRP A 568 -35.84 11.03 -27.66
CA TRP A 568 -34.64 10.29 -28.08
C TRP A 568 -34.51 10.22 -29.60
N THR A 569 -33.29 10.54 -30.08
CA THR A 569 -32.95 10.43 -31.51
C THR A 569 -32.49 9.03 -31.90
N ALA A 570 -31.92 8.30 -30.95
CA ALA A 570 -31.47 6.91 -31.14
C ALA A 570 -31.68 6.09 -29.87
N ARG A 571 -31.90 4.77 -30.02
CA ARG A 571 -32.02 3.83 -28.92
C ARG A 571 -31.20 2.56 -29.20
N VAL A 572 -30.48 2.11 -28.19
CA VAL A 572 -29.72 0.85 -28.23
C VAL A 572 -30.14 -0.01 -27.03
N ASP A 573 -30.46 -1.27 -27.31
CA ASP A 573 -30.78 -2.24 -26.29
C ASP A 573 -29.64 -3.26 -26.16
N LEU A 574 -28.96 -3.23 -25.01
CA LEU A 574 -27.87 -4.16 -24.73
C LEU A 574 -28.45 -5.47 -24.25
N ARG A 575 -28.26 -6.52 -25.04
CA ARG A 575 -28.59 -7.89 -24.63
C ARG A 575 -27.52 -8.39 -23.69
N GLY A 576 -27.93 -8.95 -22.53
CA GLY A 576 -26.97 -9.51 -21.58
C GLY A 576 -26.11 -10.60 -22.23
N SER A 577 -24.83 -10.63 -21.92
CA SER A 577 -23.86 -11.66 -22.35
C SER A 577 -24.02 -13.00 -21.62
N GLY A 578 -25.20 -13.26 -21.02
CA GLY A 578 -25.52 -14.55 -20.40
C GLY A 578 -25.86 -15.60 -21.46
N PRO A 579 -25.53 -16.89 -21.25
CA PRO A 579 -26.01 -17.95 -22.11
C PRO A 579 -27.54 -17.94 -22.06
N GLU A 580 -28.18 -17.94 -23.24
CA GLU A 580 -29.61 -18.19 -23.36
C GLU A 580 -29.91 -19.52 -22.63
N ALA A 581 -30.78 -19.46 -21.61
CA ALA A 581 -31.22 -20.62 -20.86
C ALA A 581 -32.23 -21.45 -21.68
#